data_15e6622fc0aa53bc1fc128851dfe6598
#
_entry.id   15e6622fc0aa53bc1fc128851dfe6598
#
_cell.length_a   1.000
_cell.length_b   1.000
_cell.length_c   1.000
_cell.angle_alpha   90.00
_cell.angle_beta   90.00
_cell.angle_gamma   90.00
#
_symmetry.space_group_name_H-M   'P 1'
#
loop_
_entity.id
_entity.type
_entity.pdbx_description
1 polymer ?
#
loop_
_entity_poly.entity_id
_entity_poly.type
_entity_poly.pdbx_seq_one_letter_code
_entity_poly.pdbx_strand_id
1 'polypeptide(L)'
;MSTHDRESGEVSRRSMIRTTAVLAGGTAVAGCMGNDGGGGDGGEERKEVSHLGHITYAWPKQVEKFQGLHDFKVDRTIVSYADIQQKLFSGGNESFDVAGFEGIIARPALVFNDFSVSVSPDDLDTYTEWSDENIADIFTNPTERLDYMGAQAELLEETIWADPNSKSELNMIPTNYNFDSVGYNPKHVEPGSVKTWSPMFDEKYKGQVALGVVPVISVAETIMHLMDKGVIEEDVDSVNNPSKEQIDEAVDFLISQKDAGQFRALWGATGRSAELMASEEAVIGNIWQPAVFSVRGDGTPCQYATLDGGIQGFALTTGGFIPTKPGASNRGTVDEAVDWAHFHHGAWYAKFVQQQTGYSVPHYKNTDLVRDGEDDTGSGMGPEFYDWAYEGERTYDAVDEPALFQPSKYEWSSEEGEPSSDGSKRDGGSIETRTDRVGTWYTWPDEGDHLSERWTDFTGG
;
A
#
# COMPACT_ATOMS: atom_id res chain seq x y z
N MET A 1 12.06 36.67 11.15
CA MET A 1 11.17 36.14 12.18
C MET A 1 9.75 36.47 11.72
N SER A 2 9.17 35.55 10.99
CA SER A 2 7.77 35.61 10.58
C SER A 2 7.20 34.25 11.03
N THR A 3 6.40 34.28 12.06
CA THR A 3 5.64 33.15 12.55
C THR A 3 4.50 32.95 11.55
N HIS A 4 4.58 31.92 10.72
CA HIS A 4 3.42 31.39 10.01
C HIS A 4 2.58 30.64 11.04
N ASP A 5 1.47 31.26 11.43
CA ASP A 5 0.36 30.53 12.05
C ASP A 5 -0.19 29.57 10.99
N ARG A 6 0.13 28.28 11.14
CA ARG A 6 -0.57 27.22 10.42
C ARG A 6 -1.99 27.16 10.99
N GLU A 7 -2.96 27.70 10.26
CA GLU A 7 -4.35 27.33 10.47
C GLU A 7 -4.45 25.83 10.10
N SER A 8 -4.57 24.99 11.12
CA SER A 8 -4.94 23.59 10.94
C SER A 8 -6.33 23.55 10.31
N GLY A 9 -6.40 23.29 9.01
CA GLY A 9 -7.66 23.08 8.32
C GLY A 9 -8.34 21.84 8.90
N GLU A 10 -9.37 22.03 9.71
CA GLU A 10 -10.26 20.95 10.10
C GLU A 10 -10.89 20.37 8.83
N VAL A 11 -10.40 19.21 8.38
CA VAL A 11 -11.06 18.43 7.32
C VAL A 11 -12.45 18.08 7.82
N SER A 12 -13.47 18.66 7.19
CA SER A 12 -14.85 18.51 7.61
C SER A 12 -15.26 17.04 7.56
N ARG A 13 -15.76 16.51 8.69
CA ARG A 13 -16.37 15.16 8.77
C ARG A 13 -17.41 14.88 7.68
N ARG A 14 -17.98 15.92 7.07
CA ARG A 14 -19.02 15.83 6.03
C ARG A 14 -18.45 15.47 4.66
N SER A 15 -17.22 15.83 4.33
CA SER A 15 -16.66 15.54 3.00
C SER A 15 -16.17 14.12 2.88
N MET A 16 -15.56 13.57 3.94
CA MET A 16 -15.14 12.16 3.96
C MET A 16 -16.30 11.20 3.74
N ILE A 17 -17.50 11.54 4.23
CA ILE A 17 -18.71 10.74 4.04
C ILE A 17 -19.21 10.76 2.58
N ARG A 18 -18.96 11.83 1.82
CA ARG A 18 -19.41 11.95 0.42
C ARG A 18 -18.56 11.13 -0.56
N THR A 19 -17.29 10.97 -0.29
CA THR A 19 -16.38 10.17 -1.14
C THR A 19 -16.77 8.68 -1.18
N THR A 20 -17.42 8.19 -0.14
CA THR A 20 -17.84 6.78 0.01
C THR A 20 -18.95 6.35 -0.95
N ALA A 21 -19.76 7.30 -1.43
CA ALA A 21 -20.89 6.95 -2.31
C ALA A 21 -20.49 6.58 -3.75
N VAL A 22 -19.28 6.95 -4.18
CA VAL A 22 -18.81 6.75 -5.56
C VAL A 22 -18.08 5.41 -5.75
N LEU A 23 -17.60 4.78 -4.66
CA LEU A 23 -16.85 3.52 -4.72
C LEU A 23 -17.70 2.25 -4.49
N ALA A 24 -19.02 2.40 -4.29
CA ALA A 24 -19.95 1.31 -3.93
C ALA A 24 -20.44 0.43 -5.12
N GLY A 25 -19.63 0.28 -6.16
CA GLY A 25 -19.93 -0.60 -7.31
C GLY A 25 -19.43 -2.04 -7.19
N GLY A 26 -19.04 -2.51 -6.01
CA GLY A 26 -18.55 -3.87 -5.79
C GLY A 26 -19.60 -4.76 -5.12
N THR A 27 -19.95 -5.87 -5.76
CA THR A 27 -20.87 -6.89 -5.27
C THR A 27 -20.46 -7.40 -3.88
N ALA A 28 -21.31 -7.13 -2.89
CA ALA A 28 -21.18 -7.69 -1.56
C ALA A 28 -21.37 -9.23 -1.63
N VAL A 29 -20.32 -9.99 -1.39
CA VAL A 29 -20.44 -11.40 -1.07
C VAL A 29 -20.88 -11.48 0.41
N ALA A 30 -22.18 -11.66 0.62
CA ALA A 30 -22.74 -11.93 1.93
C ALA A 30 -22.31 -13.34 2.38
N GLY A 31 -21.26 -13.40 3.23
CA GLY A 31 -20.92 -14.59 3.97
C GLY A 31 -21.96 -14.84 5.07
N CYS A 32 -22.72 -15.92 4.95
CA CYS A 32 -23.63 -16.37 6.00
C CYS A 32 -22.85 -16.74 7.27
N MET A 33 -23.08 -16.03 8.34
CA MET A 33 -22.72 -16.46 9.69
C MET A 33 -23.61 -17.65 10.07
N GLY A 34 -23.02 -18.83 10.13
CA GLY A 34 -23.59 -19.98 10.81
C GLY A 34 -23.36 -19.85 12.31
N ASN A 35 -24.43 -19.63 13.04
CA ASN A 35 -24.45 -19.70 14.51
C ASN A 35 -24.58 -21.16 14.90
N ASP A 36 -23.48 -21.85 15.24
CA ASP A 36 -23.53 -23.14 15.90
C ASP A 36 -23.35 -22.96 17.41
N GLY A 37 -24.48 -22.99 18.10
CA GLY A 37 -24.53 -23.12 19.53
C GLY A 37 -24.16 -24.55 19.94
N GLY A 38 -23.13 -24.70 20.75
CA GLY A 38 -22.70 -25.98 21.36
C GLY A 38 -21.92 -25.78 22.63
N GLY A 39 -22.62 -25.90 23.78
CA GLY A 39 -22.25 -26.57 25.03
C GLY A 39 -20.94 -26.17 25.73
N GLY A 40 -21.11 -25.57 26.89
CA GLY A 40 -20.14 -25.15 27.88
C GLY A 40 -19.00 -26.12 28.20
N ASP A 41 -17.86 -25.53 28.25
CA ASP A 41 -16.79 -25.86 29.18
C ASP A 41 -16.32 -24.52 29.78
N GLY A 42 -16.17 -24.44 31.12
CA GLY A 42 -15.84 -23.20 31.83
C GLY A 42 -14.35 -22.83 31.63
N GLY A 43 -13.97 -22.59 30.41
CA GLY A 43 -12.70 -21.93 30.06
C GLY A 43 -12.83 -20.43 30.28
N GLU A 44 -11.84 -19.79 30.86
CA GLU A 44 -11.73 -18.35 30.89
C GLU A 44 -11.99 -17.81 29.48
N GLU A 45 -12.91 -16.83 29.36
CA GLU A 45 -13.24 -16.21 28.09
C GLU A 45 -11.99 -15.54 27.55
N ARG A 46 -11.45 -16.05 26.45
CA ARG A 46 -10.23 -15.43 25.82
C ARG A 46 -10.53 -14.00 25.50
N LYS A 47 -9.62 -13.11 25.84
CA LYS A 47 -9.69 -11.71 25.39
C LYS A 47 -9.81 -11.67 23.85
N GLU A 48 -10.45 -10.66 23.34
CA GLU A 48 -10.69 -10.49 21.93
C GLU A 48 -10.25 -9.09 21.47
N VAL A 49 -9.53 -9.01 20.36
CA VAL A 49 -9.14 -7.79 19.68
C VAL A 49 -9.98 -7.64 18.42
N SER A 50 -10.74 -6.56 18.33
CA SER A 50 -11.52 -6.21 17.14
C SER A 50 -10.65 -5.48 16.13
N HIS A 51 -10.43 -6.10 14.98
CA HIS A 51 -9.62 -5.55 13.88
C HIS A 51 -10.51 -5.02 12.74
N LEU A 52 -10.29 -3.78 12.31
CA LEU A 52 -10.83 -3.22 11.09
C LEU A 52 -9.70 -3.06 10.07
N GLY A 53 -9.86 -3.58 8.86
CA GLY A 53 -8.83 -3.40 7.84
C GLY A 53 -9.17 -3.96 6.46
N HIS A 54 -8.25 -3.76 5.54
CA HIS A 54 -8.24 -4.45 4.26
C HIS A 54 -7.70 -5.88 4.44
N ILE A 55 -8.02 -6.77 3.49
CA ILE A 55 -7.60 -8.20 3.56
C ILE A 55 -6.08 -8.37 3.72
N THR A 56 -5.28 -7.47 3.16
CA THR A 56 -3.81 -7.46 3.24
C THR A 56 -3.29 -7.43 4.68
N TYR A 57 -4.07 -6.88 5.62
CA TYR A 57 -3.68 -6.70 7.01
C TYR A 57 -4.20 -7.79 7.95
N ALA A 58 -5.12 -8.64 7.50
CA ALA A 58 -5.65 -9.71 8.34
C ALA A 58 -6.17 -10.88 7.50
N TRP A 59 -5.32 -11.51 6.70
CA TRP A 59 -5.69 -12.76 6.05
C TRP A 59 -6.01 -13.86 7.07
N PRO A 60 -6.90 -14.82 6.74
CA PRO A 60 -7.22 -15.94 7.63
C PRO A 60 -5.98 -16.64 8.19
N LYS A 61 -4.97 -16.86 7.34
CA LYS A 61 -3.72 -17.54 7.71
C LYS A 61 -2.85 -16.73 8.70
N GLN A 62 -2.88 -15.39 8.61
CA GLN A 62 -2.22 -14.51 9.61
C GLN A 62 -2.89 -14.66 10.98
N VAL A 63 -4.23 -14.55 11.01
CA VAL A 63 -5.00 -14.66 12.24
C VAL A 63 -4.86 -16.06 12.87
N GLU A 64 -4.94 -17.12 12.07
CA GLU A 64 -4.71 -18.49 12.54
C GLU A 64 -3.32 -18.67 13.16
N LYS A 65 -2.29 -18.16 12.47
CA LYS A 65 -0.89 -18.24 12.94
C LYS A 65 -0.72 -17.49 14.26
N PHE A 66 -1.22 -16.26 14.35
CA PHE A 66 -1.16 -15.43 15.53
C PHE A 66 -1.90 -16.09 16.72
N GLN A 67 -3.14 -16.52 16.53
CA GLN A 67 -3.94 -17.17 17.57
C GLN A 67 -3.39 -18.53 18.03
N GLY A 68 -2.48 -19.11 17.25
CA GLY A 68 -1.72 -20.29 17.64
C GLY A 68 -0.58 -20.00 18.62
N LEU A 69 -0.15 -18.73 18.71
CA LEU A 69 0.95 -18.28 19.56
C LEU A 69 0.46 -17.51 20.79
N HIS A 70 -0.68 -16.85 20.71
CA HIS A 70 -1.22 -15.95 21.72
C HIS A 70 -2.55 -16.44 22.29
N ASP A 71 -2.81 -16.14 23.57
CA ASP A 71 -4.03 -16.59 24.27
C ASP A 71 -5.18 -15.58 24.16
N PHE A 72 -5.30 -14.93 22.99
CA PHE A 72 -6.46 -14.10 22.67
C PHE A 72 -6.89 -14.27 21.21
N LYS A 73 -8.07 -13.77 20.87
CA LYS A 73 -8.64 -13.87 19.54
C LYS A 73 -8.50 -12.55 18.79
N VAL A 74 -8.45 -12.63 17.46
CA VAL A 74 -8.63 -11.49 16.58
C VAL A 74 -9.93 -11.66 15.81
N ASP A 75 -10.93 -10.82 16.14
CA ASP A 75 -12.15 -10.67 15.36
C ASP A 75 -11.95 -9.62 14.29
N ARG A 76 -12.08 -10.02 13.03
CA ARG A 76 -11.72 -9.16 11.91
C ARG A 76 -12.91 -8.70 11.09
N THR A 77 -13.01 -7.40 10.90
CA THR A 77 -13.90 -6.77 9.93
C THR A 77 -13.10 -6.37 8.70
N ILE A 78 -13.19 -7.18 7.65
CA ILE A 78 -12.47 -6.96 6.40
C ILE A 78 -13.38 -6.29 5.39
N VAL A 79 -12.97 -5.10 4.92
CA VAL A 79 -13.75 -4.25 4.02
C VAL A 79 -12.85 -3.54 3.01
N SER A 80 -13.46 -2.80 2.06
CA SER A 80 -12.73 -1.94 1.13
C SER A 80 -12.13 -0.72 1.83
N TYR A 81 -11.14 -0.06 1.20
CA TYR A 81 -10.56 1.18 1.74
C TYR A 81 -11.60 2.27 1.98
N ALA A 82 -12.58 2.42 1.09
CA ALA A 82 -13.67 3.37 1.25
C ALA A 82 -14.54 3.06 2.47
N ASP A 83 -14.83 1.79 2.70
CA ASP A 83 -15.61 1.35 3.86
C ASP A 83 -14.80 1.49 5.18
N ILE A 84 -13.46 1.33 5.14
CA ILE A 84 -12.60 1.61 6.30
C ILE A 84 -12.74 3.08 6.68
N GLN A 85 -12.58 4.00 5.72
CA GLN A 85 -12.75 5.44 5.96
C GLN A 85 -14.14 5.74 6.55
N GLN A 86 -15.20 5.19 5.94
CA GLN A 86 -16.55 5.38 6.45
C GLN A 86 -16.69 4.91 7.90
N LYS A 87 -16.22 3.71 8.23
CA LYS A 87 -16.34 3.14 9.58
C LYS A 87 -15.54 3.94 10.60
N LEU A 88 -14.32 4.38 10.26
CA LEU A 88 -13.50 5.17 11.17
C LEU A 88 -14.08 6.57 11.42
N PHE A 89 -14.59 7.26 10.40
CA PHE A 89 -14.94 8.66 10.49
C PHE A 89 -16.44 8.93 10.69
N SER A 90 -17.31 7.92 10.56
CA SER A 90 -18.77 8.08 10.76
C SER A 90 -19.30 7.60 12.11
N GLY A 91 -18.44 7.43 13.12
CA GLY A 91 -18.82 7.07 14.49
C GLY A 91 -18.75 5.57 14.81
N GLY A 92 -18.23 4.74 13.89
CA GLY A 92 -18.00 3.31 14.14
C GLY A 92 -16.62 2.97 14.74
N ASN A 93 -15.79 3.98 14.97
CA ASN A 93 -14.41 3.82 15.46
C ASN A 93 -14.29 3.24 16.87
N GLU A 94 -15.29 3.43 17.74
CA GLU A 94 -15.33 2.84 19.10
C GLU A 94 -15.47 1.31 19.08
N SER A 95 -15.83 0.73 17.94
CA SER A 95 -16.04 -0.71 17.79
C SER A 95 -14.77 -1.50 17.50
N PHE A 96 -13.64 -0.84 17.25
CA PHE A 96 -12.41 -1.47 16.81
C PHE A 96 -11.25 -1.13 17.74
N ASP A 97 -10.48 -2.15 18.15
CA ASP A 97 -9.28 -2.00 18.97
C ASP A 97 -8.07 -1.63 18.12
N VAL A 98 -8.02 -2.15 16.89
CA VAL A 98 -6.93 -1.90 15.96
C VAL A 98 -7.50 -1.68 14.56
N ALA A 99 -6.90 -0.73 13.84
CA ALA A 99 -7.17 -0.52 12.44
C ALA A 99 -5.89 -0.75 11.61
N GLY A 100 -6.01 -1.58 10.55
CA GLY A 100 -4.90 -1.90 9.64
C GLY A 100 -5.16 -1.34 8.24
N PHE A 101 -4.29 -0.42 7.77
CA PHE A 101 -4.48 0.27 6.50
C PHE A 101 -3.22 0.95 5.96
N GLU A 102 -3.34 1.49 4.77
CA GLU A 102 -2.28 2.18 4.04
C GLU A 102 -2.30 3.70 4.26
N GLY A 103 -1.21 4.39 3.87
CA GLY A 103 -0.99 5.82 3.99
C GLY A 103 -2.16 6.71 3.53
N ILE A 104 -2.93 6.23 2.55
CA ILE A 104 -4.16 6.90 2.06
C ILE A 104 -5.16 7.20 3.19
N ILE A 105 -5.24 6.33 4.20
CA ILE A 105 -6.13 6.50 5.35
C ILE A 105 -5.35 6.93 6.59
N ALA A 106 -4.06 6.63 6.66
CA ALA A 106 -3.24 6.88 7.84
C ALA A 106 -3.21 8.35 8.22
N ARG A 107 -2.85 9.25 7.29
CA ARG A 107 -2.77 10.68 7.59
C ARG A 107 -4.11 11.27 8.09
N PRO A 108 -5.26 11.03 7.44
CA PRO A 108 -6.55 11.46 7.99
C PRO A 108 -6.86 10.92 9.38
N ALA A 109 -6.53 9.65 9.65
CA ALA A 109 -6.79 9.03 10.94
C ALA A 109 -5.88 9.58 12.05
N LEU A 110 -4.61 9.79 11.74
CA LEU A 110 -3.56 10.12 12.71
C LEU A 110 -3.39 11.63 12.89
N VAL A 111 -3.17 12.36 11.79
CA VAL A 111 -2.83 13.79 11.84
C VAL A 111 -4.10 14.64 12.01
N PHE A 112 -5.21 14.30 11.30
CA PHE A 112 -6.42 15.11 11.33
C PHE A 112 -7.38 14.74 12.47
N ASN A 113 -7.40 13.48 12.92
CA ASN A 113 -8.40 13.01 13.90
C ASN A 113 -7.80 12.41 15.17
N ASP A 114 -6.49 12.26 15.28
CA ASP A 114 -5.79 11.77 16.49
C ASP A 114 -6.38 10.44 17.04
N PHE A 115 -6.58 9.46 16.17
CA PHE A 115 -7.18 8.17 16.54
C PHE A 115 -6.19 7.17 17.16
N SER A 116 -4.88 7.40 17.03
CA SER A 116 -3.86 6.47 17.49
C SER A 116 -3.59 6.56 18.98
N VAL A 117 -3.44 5.40 19.62
CA VAL A 117 -2.62 5.29 20.81
C VAL A 117 -1.17 5.20 20.34
N SER A 118 -0.36 6.20 20.68
CA SER A 118 1.07 6.18 20.32
C SER A 118 1.80 5.08 21.08
N VAL A 119 2.75 4.44 20.41
CA VAL A 119 3.48 3.26 20.92
C VAL A 119 4.96 3.56 20.92
N SER A 120 5.65 3.29 22.07
CA SER A 120 7.10 3.39 22.11
C SER A 120 7.74 2.33 21.20
N PRO A 121 8.73 2.68 20.36
CA PRO A 121 9.52 1.69 19.65
C PRO A 121 10.13 0.61 20.54
N ASP A 122 10.48 0.97 21.80
CA ASP A 122 11.03 0.04 22.78
C ASP A 122 10.03 -1.07 23.19
N ASP A 123 8.71 -0.84 23.01
CA ASP A 123 7.68 -1.86 23.24
C ASP A 123 7.57 -2.86 22.09
N LEU A 124 8.33 -2.65 20.99
CA LEU A 124 8.34 -3.47 19.79
C LEU A 124 9.65 -4.26 19.62
N ASP A 125 10.24 -4.74 20.71
CA ASP A 125 11.55 -5.41 20.71
C ASP A 125 11.51 -6.95 20.66
N THR A 126 10.33 -7.56 20.82
CA THR A 126 10.17 -9.03 20.89
C THR A 126 10.73 -9.76 19.66
N TYR A 127 10.54 -9.22 18.47
CA TYR A 127 11.03 -9.83 17.22
C TYR A 127 12.21 -9.06 16.64
N THR A 128 12.16 -7.74 16.66
CA THR A 128 13.15 -6.89 16.02
C THR A 128 13.30 -5.61 16.83
N GLU A 129 14.51 -5.31 17.29
CA GLU A 129 14.83 -4.00 17.88
C GLU A 129 14.58 -2.89 16.86
N TRP A 130 13.83 -1.86 17.25
CA TRP A 130 13.55 -0.72 16.39
C TRP A 130 14.76 0.20 16.33
N SER A 131 15.59 0.03 15.33
CA SER A 131 16.83 0.77 15.11
C SER A 131 17.11 0.98 13.63
N ASP A 132 17.99 1.93 13.30
CA ASP A 132 18.41 2.18 11.90
C ASP A 132 19.14 0.97 11.28
N GLU A 133 19.67 0.06 12.11
CA GLU A 133 20.33 -1.16 11.65
C GLU A 133 19.33 -2.21 11.18
N ASN A 134 18.15 -2.25 11.79
CA ASN A 134 17.14 -3.29 11.56
C ASN A 134 15.95 -2.82 10.71
N ILE A 135 15.59 -1.53 10.84
CA ILE A 135 14.38 -0.98 10.21
C ILE A 135 14.76 -0.14 8.98
N ALA A 136 13.94 -0.20 7.95
CA ALA A 136 14.09 0.60 6.74
C ALA A 136 14.10 2.11 7.06
N ASP A 137 15.04 2.85 6.48
CA ASP A 137 15.26 4.28 6.76
C ASP A 137 14.05 5.15 6.42
N ILE A 138 13.20 4.71 5.48
CA ILE A 138 11.93 5.38 5.18
C ILE A 138 10.95 5.41 6.37
N PHE A 139 11.19 4.64 7.43
CA PHE A 139 10.40 4.63 8.67
C PHE A 139 11.14 5.25 9.85
N THR A 140 12.46 5.06 9.95
CA THR A 140 13.26 5.65 11.03
C THR A 140 13.63 7.10 10.75
N ASN A 141 14.01 7.42 9.52
CA ASN A 141 14.48 8.74 9.09
C ASN A 141 13.92 9.14 7.70
N PRO A 142 12.59 9.27 7.53
CA PRO A 142 11.96 9.54 6.23
C PRO A 142 12.53 10.77 5.53
N THR A 143 12.66 11.88 6.24
CA THR A 143 13.15 13.16 5.70
C THR A 143 14.62 13.14 5.28
N GLU A 144 15.46 12.29 5.88
CA GLU A 144 16.84 12.08 5.47
C GLU A 144 16.91 11.13 4.27
N ARG A 145 16.16 10.00 4.33
CA ARG A 145 16.20 8.95 3.29
C ARG A 145 15.57 9.39 1.97
N LEU A 146 14.55 10.23 2.03
CA LEU A 146 13.77 10.71 0.90
C LEU A 146 13.88 12.23 0.77
N ASP A 147 15.07 12.81 1.06
CA ASP A 147 15.31 14.26 1.05
C ASP A 147 14.96 14.91 -0.29
N TYR A 148 15.12 14.19 -1.39
CA TYR A 148 14.76 14.61 -2.75
C TYR A 148 13.24 14.72 -2.97
N MET A 149 12.40 14.20 -2.06
CA MET A 149 10.94 14.30 -2.12
C MET A 149 10.40 15.52 -1.34
N GLY A 150 11.26 16.32 -0.73
CA GLY A 150 10.89 17.56 -0.04
C GLY A 150 9.77 17.37 0.99
N ALA A 151 8.72 18.18 0.89
CA ALA A 151 7.59 18.17 1.82
C ALA A 151 6.85 16.82 1.88
N GLN A 152 6.90 15.99 0.85
CA GLN A 152 6.30 14.66 0.89
C GLN A 152 6.95 13.77 1.96
N ALA A 153 8.27 13.86 2.13
CA ALA A 153 8.99 13.11 3.16
C ALA A 153 8.64 13.61 4.58
N GLU A 154 8.42 14.94 4.75
CA GLU A 154 7.95 15.50 6.02
C GLU A 154 6.56 14.97 6.39
N LEU A 155 5.63 14.89 5.44
CA LEU A 155 4.29 14.33 5.66
C LEU A 155 4.33 12.85 6.04
N LEU A 156 5.24 12.09 5.46
CA LEU A 156 5.45 10.69 5.83
C LEU A 156 5.96 10.59 7.27
N GLU A 157 6.93 11.41 7.63
CA GLU A 157 7.51 11.42 8.98
C GLU A 157 6.47 11.80 10.05
N GLU A 158 5.65 12.84 9.80
CA GLU A 158 4.54 13.26 10.66
C GLU A 158 3.45 12.17 10.80
N THR A 159 3.31 11.30 9.80
CA THR A 159 2.36 10.19 9.86
C THR A 159 2.87 9.03 10.70
N ILE A 160 4.16 8.74 10.61
CA ILE A 160 4.78 7.63 11.34
C ILE A 160 5.04 8.00 12.80
N TRP A 161 5.60 9.17 13.05
CA TRP A 161 6.05 9.62 14.36
C TRP A 161 5.08 10.61 15.01
N ALA A 162 4.73 10.39 16.28
CA ALA A 162 3.88 11.31 17.06
C ALA A 162 4.56 12.66 17.28
N ASP A 163 5.88 12.65 17.46
CA ASP A 163 6.74 13.83 17.45
C ASP A 163 7.98 13.53 16.60
N PRO A 164 8.05 14.06 15.37
CA PRO A 164 9.17 13.88 14.48
C PRO A 164 10.54 14.31 15.05
N ASN A 165 10.54 15.25 16.00
CA ASN A 165 11.79 15.75 16.59
C ASN A 165 12.39 14.79 17.64
N SER A 166 11.56 14.16 18.44
CA SER A 166 12.01 13.23 19.48
C SER A 166 12.07 11.79 19.01
N LYS A 167 11.18 11.42 18.05
CA LYS A 167 11.00 10.05 17.55
C LYS A 167 10.86 9.02 18.68
N SER A 168 10.22 9.42 19.77
CA SER A 168 10.03 8.58 20.95
C SER A 168 8.80 7.70 20.90
N GLU A 169 7.84 8.04 20.05
CA GLU A 169 6.56 7.35 19.95
C GLU A 169 6.08 7.28 18.49
N LEU A 170 5.59 6.11 18.09
CA LEU A 170 4.99 5.86 16.78
C LEU A 170 3.49 6.14 16.83
N ASN A 171 2.96 6.86 15.85
CA ASN A 171 1.52 6.98 15.61
C ASN A 171 0.95 5.73 14.95
N MET A 172 1.77 5.07 14.14
CA MET A 172 1.41 3.86 13.40
C MET A 172 2.55 2.85 13.53
N ILE A 173 2.24 1.59 13.77
CA ILE A 173 3.20 0.48 13.73
C ILE A 173 3.28 0.01 12.27
N PRO A 174 4.34 0.40 11.50
CA PRO A 174 4.49 -0.02 10.11
C PRO A 174 4.66 -1.52 10.02
N THR A 175 4.00 -2.16 9.06
CA THR A 175 4.08 -3.63 8.88
C THR A 175 4.48 -4.05 7.48
N ASN A 176 4.15 -3.24 6.49
CA ASN A 176 4.55 -3.48 5.11
C ASN A 176 4.60 -2.18 4.32
N TYR A 177 5.29 -2.23 3.18
CA TYR A 177 5.35 -1.15 2.19
C TYR A 177 5.62 -1.69 0.81
N ASN A 178 5.27 -0.91 -0.20
CA ASN A 178 5.48 -1.28 -1.59
C ASN A 178 5.81 -0.07 -2.45
N PHE A 179 6.35 -0.36 -3.63
CA PHE A 179 6.65 0.61 -4.68
C PHE A 179 5.71 0.31 -5.85
N ASP A 180 4.59 1.03 -5.90
CA ASP A 180 3.62 0.86 -6.98
C ASP A 180 4.15 1.41 -8.29
N SER A 181 3.76 0.77 -9.37
CA SER A 181 4.26 1.02 -10.71
C SER A 181 3.21 0.69 -11.77
N VAL A 182 3.59 0.85 -13.02
CA VAL A 182 2.76 0.46 -14.16
C VAL A 182 2.91 -1.03 -14.43
N GLY A 183 1.80 -1.76 -14.35
CA GLY A 183 1.74 -3.15 -14.80
C GLY A 183 1.43 -3.24 -16.28
N TYR A 184 2.10 -4.12 -17.02
CA TYR A 184 1.85 -4.29 -18.45
C TYR A 184 2.08 -5.72 -18.92
N ASN A 185 1.40 -6.07 -20.02
CA ASN A 185 1.58 -7.35 -20.69
C ASN A 185 2.68 -7.24 -21.74
N PRO A 186 3.82 -7.93 -21.57
CA PRO A 186 4.97 -7.80 -22.46
C PRO A 186 4.77 -8.40 -23.85
N LYS A 187 3.65 -9.06 -24.13
CA LYS A 187 3.27 -9.44 -25.50
C LYS A 187 2.81 -8.25 -26.35
N HIS A 188 2.31 -7.19 -25.70
CA HIS A 188 1.69 -6.03 -26.35
C HIS A 188 2.49 -4.74 -26.10
N VAL A 189 3.25 -4.71 -25.01
CA VAL A 189 4.07 -3.57 -24.59
C VAL A 189 5.52 -4.03 -24.54
N GLU A 190 6.40 -3.36 -25.25
CA GLU A 190 7.82 -3.72 -25.31
C GLU A 190 8.44 -3.68 -23.92
N PRO A 191 9.10 -4.77 -23.45
CA PRO A 191 9.79 -4.80 -22.17
C PRO A 191 10.84 -3.69 -22.05
N GLY A 192 10.88 -3.00 -20.88
CA GLY A 192 11.79 -1.88 -20.65
C GLY A 192 11.38 -0.56 -21.33
N SER A 193 10.30 -0.52 -22.13
CA SER A 193 9.82 0.73 -22.74
C SER A 193 8.97 1.59 -21.78
N VAL A 194 8.47 1.01 -20.70
CA VAL A 194 7.67 1.71 -19.68
C VAL A 194 8.59 2.16 -18.57
N LYS A 195 8.93 3.45 -18.55
CA LYS A 195 9.86 4.06 -17.60
C LYS A 195 9.21 5.16 -16.74
N THR A 196 7.96 5.46 -17.03
CA THR A 196 7.15 6.52 -16.42
C THR A 196 5.69 6.10 -16.42
N TRP A 197 4.81 6.87 -15.79
CA TRP A 197 3.35 6.71 -15.86
C TRP A 197 2.75 7.13 -17.21
N SER A 198 3.49 7.95 -17.98
CA SER A 198 3.05 8.54 -19.26
C SER A 198 2.55 7.53 -20.29
N PRO A 199 3.10 6.33 -20.44
CA PRO A 199 2.59 5.35 -21.42
C PRO A 199 1.12 4.97 -21.26
N MET A 200 0.53 5.10 -20.07
CA MET A 200 -0.91 4.87 -19.86
C MET A 200 -1.78 5.86 -20.65
N PHE A 201 -1.23 7.01 -21.02
CA PHE A 201 -1.90 8.08 -21.78
C PHE A 201 -1.48 8.14 -23.25
N ASP A 202 -0.65 7.19 -23.70
CA ASP A 202 -0.23 7.11 -25.11
C ASP A 202 -1.36 6.59 -26.00
N GLU A 203 -1.66 7.29 -27.10
CA GLU A 203 -2.73 6.93 -28.05
C GLU A 203 -2.58 5.50 -28.60
N LYS A 204 -1.36 4.97 -28.66
CA LYS A 204 -1.12 3.58 -29.11
C LYS A 204 -1.79 2.52 -28.25
N TYR A 205 -2.09 2.83 -26.98
CA TYR A 205 -2.80 1.93 -26.05
C TYR A 205 -4.27 2.32 -25.82
N LYS A 206 -4.81 3.19 -26.66
CA LYS A 206 -6.19 3.64 -26.58
C LYS A 206 -7.19 2.49 -26.53
N GLY A 207 -8.07 2.51 -25.53
CA GLY A 207 -9.05 1.46 -25.30
C GLY A 207 -8.46 0.17 -24.70
N GLN A 208 -7.21 0.19 -24.22
CA GLN A 208 -6.51 -0.97 -23.66
C GLN A 208 -5.84 -0.64 -22.29
N VAL A 209 -6.22 0.45 -21.66
CA VAL A 209 -5.67 0.89 -20.37
C VAL A 209 -6.64 0.57 -19.24
N ALA A 210 -6.15 -0.03 -18.15
CA ALA A 210 -6.86 -0.17 -16.88
C ALA A 210 -6.45 0.93 -15.92
N LEU A 211 -7.39 1.80 -15.49
CA LEU A 211 -7.11 2.88 -14.54
C LEU A 211 -7.82 2.63 -13.21
N GLY A 212 -7.11 2.78 -12.09
CA GLY A 212 -7.65 2.67 -10.75
C GLY A 212 -8.59 3.82 -10.40
N VAL A 213 -9.62 3.56 -9.60
CA VAL A 213 -10.58 4.60 -9.15
C VAL A 213 -10.28 5.16 -7.75
N VAL A 214 -9.06 5.03 -7.27
CA VAL A 214 -8.63 5.65 -6.01
C VAL A 214 -8.09 7.06 -6.33
N PRO A 215 -8.78 8.13 -5.89
CA PRO A 215 -8.49 9.49 -6.34
C PRO A 215 -7.04 9.93 -6.07
N VAL A 216 -6.54 9.71 -4.86
CA VAL A 216 -5.19 10.13 -4.46
C VAL A 216 -4.09 9.41 -5.26
N ILE A 217 -4.37 8.20 -5.75
CA ILE A 217 -3.45 7.41 -6.58
C ILE A 217 -3.42 7.98 -7.99
N SER A 218 -4.56 7.91 -8.68
CA SER A 218 -4.62 8.25 -10.11
C SER A 218 -4.41 9.74 -10.38
N VAL A 219 -4.73 10.62 -9.42
CA VAL A 219 -4.45 12.05 -9.55
C VAL A 219 -2.96 12.33 -9.37
N ALA A 220 -2.28 11.74 -8.37
CA ALA A 220 -0.84 11.93 -8.19
C ALA A 220 -0.04 11.44 -9.42
N GLU A 221 -0.37 10.25 -9.95
CA GLU A 221 0.23 9.70 -11.17
C GLU A 221 0.01 10.62 -12.40
N THR A 222 -1.20 11.20 -12.50
CA THR A 222 -1.54 12.14 -13.57
C THR A 222 -0.80 13.47 -13.41
N ILE A 223 -0.66 13.98 -12.20
CA ILE A 223 0.12 15.21 -11.91
C ILE A 223 1.57 15.00 -12.33
N MET A 224 2.21 13.89 -11.97
CA MET A 224 3.58 13.57 -12.42
C MET A 224 3.68 13.53 -13.95
N HIS A 225 2.68 12.95 -14.64
CA HIS A 225 2.63 12.96 -16.08
C HIS A 225 2.51 14.38 -16.65
N LEU A 226 1.64 15.22 -16.11
CA LEU A 226 1.42 16.59 -16.58
C LEU A 226 2.62 17.51 -16.30
N MET A 227 3.35 17.30 -15.21
CA MET A 227 4.62 17.95 -14.92
C MET A 227 5.68 17.59 -15.98
N ASP A 228 5.81 16.31 -16.31
CA ASP A 228 6.73 15.84 -17.37
C ASP A 228 6.40 16.44 -18.74
N LYS A 229 5.13 16.73 -19.01
CA LYS A 229 4.66 17.39 -20.24
C LYS A 229 4.74 18.92 -20.17
N GLY A 230 5.12 19.50 -19.04
CA GLY A 230 5.18 20.94 -18.84
C GLY A 230 3.81 21.63 -18.83
N VAL A 231 2.75 20.90 -18.55
CA VAL A 231 1.37 21.43 -18.37
C VAL A 231 1.22 21.98 -16.95
N ILE A 232 1.67 21.22 -15.96
CA ILE A 232 1.81 21.68 -14.57
C ILE A 232 3.30 22.02 -14.36
N GLU A 233 3.60 23.08 -13.60
CA GLU A 233 4.96 23.41 -13.20
C GLU A 233 5.53 22.27 -12.36
N GLU A 234 6.79 21.90 -12.60
CA GLU A 234 7.46 20.85 -11.86
C GLU A 234 7.68 21.27 -10.40
N ASP A 235 7.01 20.57 -9.50
CA ASP A 235 7.06 20.81 -8.06
C ASP A 235 6.86 19.48 -7.33
N VAL A 236 7.96 18.86 -6.90
CA VAL A 236 7.94 17.56 -6.22
C VAL A 236 7.16 17.62 -4.90
N ASP A 237 7.16 18.77 -4.22
CA ASP A 237 6.46 18.95 -2.93
C ASP A 237 4.94 18.82 -3.07
N SER A 238 4.41 19.13 -4.25
CA SER A 238 2.97 19.15 -4.48
C SER A 238 2.38 17.87 -5.06
N VAL A 239 3.18 16.87 -5.43
CA VAL A 239 2.64 15.68 -6.12
C VAL A 239 1.60 14.93 -5.29
N ASN A 240 1.84 14.72 -4.00
CA ASN A 240 0.89 14.04 -3.10
C ASN A 240 0.03 15.01 -2.26
N ASN A 241 0.34 16.30 -2.30
CA ASN A 241 -0.45 17.35 -1.63
C ASN A 241 -0.73 18.51 -2.59
N PRO A 242 -1.42 18.25 -3.72
CA PRO A 242 -1.62 19.21 -4.79
C PRO A 242 -2.57 20.35 -4.39
N SER A 243 -2.36 21.51 -5.01
CA SER A 243 -3.31 22.63 -4.95
C SER A 243 -4.61 22.31 -5.69
N LYS A 244 -5.65 23.10 -5.47
CA LYS A 244 -6.93 22.96 -6.20
C LYS A 244 -6.74 23.06 -7.70
N GLU A 245 -5.90 23.97 -8.14
CA GLU A 245 -5.61 24.19 -9.56
C GLU A 245 -4.92 22.95 -10.18
N GLN A 246 -3.99 22.32 -9.47
CA GLN A 246 -3.34 21.09 -9.92
C GLN A 246 -4.30 19.90 -9.94
N ILE A 247 -5.21 19.82 -8.96
CA ILE A 247 -6.29 18.82 -8.94
C ILE A 247 -7.21 19.01 -10.13
N ASP A 248 -7.62 20.27 -10.42
CA ASP A 248 -8.49 20.59 -11.55
C ASP A 248 -7.84 20.18 -12.88
N GLU A 249 -6.60 20.57 -13.12
CA GLU A 249 -5.86 20.22 -14.34
C GLU A 249 -5.74 18.70 -14.52
N ALA A 250 -5.41 17.96 -13.45
CA ALA A 250 -5.27 16.51 -13.51
C ALA A 250 -6.61 15.81 -13.78
N VAL A 251 -7.68 16.23 -13.10
CA VAL A 251 -9.01 15.64 -13.28
C VAL A 251 -9.60 15.99 -14.64
N ASP A 252 -9.45 17.23 -15.12
CA ASP A 252 -9.90 17.63 -16.46
C ASP A 252 -9.15 16.85 -17.55
N PHE A 253 -7.85 16.61 -17.36
CA PHE A 253 -7.09 15.72 -18.24
C PHE A 253 -7.64 14.31 -18.25
N LEU A 254 -7.90 13.69 -17.07
CA LEU A 254 -8.48 12.36 -16.95
C LEU A 254 -9.86 12.26 -17.61
N ILE A 255 -10.73 13.28 -17.43
CA ILE A 255 -12.03 13.36 -18.12
C ILE A 255 -11.82 13.37 -19.63
N SER A 256 -10.90 14.19 -20.13
CA SER A 256 -10.60 14.25 -21.57
C SER A 256 -10.12 12.92 -22.13
N GLN A 257 -9.29 12.18 -21.38
CA GLN A 257 -8.81 10.85 -21.75
C GLN A 257 -9.96 9.81 -21.75
N LYS A 258 -10.85 9.87 -20.75
CA LYS A 258 -12.04 9.02 -20.67
C LYS A 258 -12.96 9.26 -21.88
N ASP A 259 -13.27 10.53 -22.18
CA ASP A 259 -14.11 10.91 -23.31
C ASP A 259 -13.49 10.52 -24.66
N ALA A 260 -12.16 10.59 -24.75
CA ALA A 260 -11.43 10.10 -25.90
C ALA A 260 -11.45 8.56 -26.04
N GLY A 261 -11.88 7.82 -25.02
CA GLY A 261 -11.89 6.36 -24.99
C GLY A 261 -10.53 5.74 -24.73
N GLN A 262 -9.65 6.41 -24.01
CA GLN A 262 -8.32 5.90 -23.63
C GLN A 262 -8.43 4.68 -22.73
N PHE A 263 -9.32 4.73 -21.74
CA PHE A 263 -9.46 3.67 -20.75
C PHE A 263 -10.38 2.55 -21.23
N ARG A 264 -9.92 1.29 -21.13
CA ARG A 264 -10.75 0.10 -21.34
C ARG A 264 -11.75 -0.07 -20.20
N ALA A 265 -11.29 0.15 -18.99
CA ALA A 265 -12.11 0.10 -17.79
C ALA A 265 -11.47 0.89 -16.64
N LEU A 266 -12.35 1.37 -15.75
CA LEU A 266 -11.98 1.84 -14.42
C LEU A 266 -12.15 0.67 -13.44
N TRP A 267 -11.21 0.49 -12.51
CA TRP A 267 -11.22 -0.62 -11.55
C TRP A 267 -11.08 -0.13 -10.12
N GLY A 268 -11.79 -0.75 -9.18
CA GLY A 268 -11.78 -0.39 -7.75
C GLY A 268 -11.33 -1.53 -6.82
N ALA A 269 -11.01 -2.70 -7.38
CA ALA A 269 -10.57 -3.85 -6.61
C ALA A 269 -9.45 -4.60 -7.37
N THR A 270 -8.44 -5.07 -6.64
CA THR A 270 -7.27 -5.79 -7.19
C THR A 270 -7.66 -6.94 -8.11
N GLY A 271 -8.68 -7.74 -7.73
CA GLY A 271 -9.17 -8.83 -8.57
C GLY A 271 -9.69 -8.36 -9.92
N ARG A 272 -10.34 -7.19 -9.98
CA ARG A 272 -10.86 -6.66 -11.26
C ARG A 272 -9.74 -6.22 -12.20
N SER A 273 -8.70 -5.58 -11.67
CA SER A 273 -7.53 -5.21 -12.48
C SER A 273 -6.79 -6.45 -12.99
N ALA A 274 -6.66 -7.48 -12.15
CA ALA A 274 -6.08 -8.76 -12.55
C ALA A 274 -6.89 -9.44 -13.69
N GLU A 275 -8.23 -9.49 -13.59
CA GLU A 275 -9.10 -10.02 -14.64
C GLU A 275 -8.92 -9.30 -15.99
N LEU A 276 -8.88 -7.97 -15.97
CA LEU A 276 -8.71 -7.16 -17.19
C LEU A 276 -7.36 -7.45 -17.88
N MET A 277 -6.31 -7.64 -17.10
CA MET A 277 -4.97 -7.94 -17.61
C MET A 277 -4.86 -9.41 -18.07
N ALA A 278 -5.40 -10.36 -17.28
CA ALA A 278 -5.36 -11.79 -17.62
C ALA A 278 -6.17 -12.13 -18.87
N SER A 279 -7.30 -11.43 -19.08
CA SER A 279 -8.10 -11.56 -20.31
C SER A 279 -7.55 -10.79 -21.51
N GLU A 280 -6.47 -10.05 -21.34
CA GLU A 280 -5.90 -9.14 -22.34
C GLU A 280 -6.89 -8.05 -22.83
N GLU A 281 -7.95 -7.76 -22.05
CA GLU A 281 -8.85 -6.63 -22.30
C GLU A 281 -8.13 -5.29 -22.03
N ALA A 282 -7.26 -5.27 -21.04
CA ALA A 282 -6.27 -4.22 -20.84
C ALA A 282 -4.87 -4.81 -20.99
N VAL A 283 -3.94 -4.03 -21.52
CA VAL A 283 -2.55 -4.45 -21.71
C VAL A 283 -1.55 -3.62 -20.89
N ILE A 284 -2.03 -2.53 -20.30
CA ILE A 284 -1.24 -1.62 -19.45
C ILE A 284 -2.17 -0.94 -18.44
N GLY A 285 -1.65 -0.60 -17.26
CA GLY A 285 -2.43 0.14 -16.26
C GLY A 285 -1.67 0.34 -14.95
N ASN A 286 -2.21 1.20 -14.09
CA ASN A 286 -1.72 1.42 -12.73
C ASN A 286 -2.21 0.32 -11.77
N ILE A 287 -1.96 -0.93 -12.11
CA ILE A 287 -2.39 -2.08 -11.30
C ILE A 287 -1.44 -2.32 -10.13
N TRP A 288 -1.96 -2.79 -9.00
CA TRP A 288 -1.15 -3.10 -7.85
C TRP A 288 -0.37 -4.41 -8.00
N GLN A 289 0.75 -4.53 -7.32
CA GLN A 289 1.63 -5.67 -7.44
C GLN A 289 0.96 -7.03 -7.17
N PRO A 290 0.04 -7.20 -6.20
CA PRO A 290 -0.71 -8.45 -6.05
C PRO A 290 -1.52 -8.84 -7.29
N ALA A 291 -1.99 -7.87 -8.09
CA ALA A 291 -2.66 -8.16 -9.35
C ALA A 291 -1.67 -8.72 -10.39
N VAL A 292 -0.45 -8.19 -10.44
CA VAL A 292 0.61 -8.74 -11.33
C VAL A 292 0.85 -10.23 -11.04
N PHE A 293 0.96 -10.60 -9.76
CA PHE A 293 1.15 -11.99 -9.36
C PHE A 293 -0.06 -12.87 -9.71
N SER A 294 -1.28 -12.36 -9.50
CA SER A 294 -2.50 -13.06 -9.90
C SER A 294 -2.54 -13.32 -11.41
N VAL A 295 -2.22 -12.32 -12.23
CA VAL A 295 -2.15 -12.46 -13.70
C VAL A 295 -1.13 -13.51 -14.13
N ARG A 296 0.06 -13.51 -13.50
CA ARG A 296 1.09 -14.54 -13.73
C ARG A 296 0.62 -15.92 -13.32
N GLY A 297 -0.05 -16.02 -12.16
CA GLY A 297 -0.64 -17.28 -11.66
C GLY A 297 -1.70 -17.86 -12.62
N ASP A 298 -2.46 -17.02 -13.31
CA ASP A 298 -3.43 -17.41 -14.33
C ASP A 298 -2.79 -17.78 -15.68
N GLY A 299 -1.48 -17.67 -15.79
CA GLY A 299 -0.68 -18.06 -16.95
C GLY A 299 -0.62 -16.99 -18.04
N THR A 300 -0.94 -15.73 -17.73
CA THR A 300 -0.73 -14.58 -18.61
C THR A 300 0.52 -13.82 -18.17
N PRO A 301 1.44 -13.46 -19.08
CA PRO A 301 2.61 -12.69 -18.71
C PRO A 301 2.22 -11.27 -18.31
N CYS A 302 2.80 -10.81 -17.21
CA CYS A 302 2.60 -9.47 -16.70
C CYS A 302 3.88 -8.97 -16.05
N GLN A 303 4.35 -7.80 -16.44
CA GLN A 303 5.54 -7.15 -15.89
C GLN A 303 5.14 -5.90 -15.11
N TYR A 304 5.87 -5.63 -14.05
CA TYR A 304 5.78 -4.39 -13.29
C TYR A 304 6.95 -3.51 -13.70
N ALA A 305 6.67 -2.29 -14.18
CA ALA A 305 7.67 -1.43 -14.79
C ALA A 305 8.72 -0.95 -13.79
N THR A 306 9.95 -0.79 -14.26
CA THR A 306 10.98 -0.04 -13.53
C THR A 306 10.84 1.43 -13.92
N LEU A 307 10.34 2.27 -12.99
CA LEU A 307 10.18 3.70 -13.22
C LEU A 307 11.49 4.43 -12.90
N ASP A 308 12.08 5.05 -13.90
CA ASP A 308 13.36 5.77 -13.80
C ASP A 308 13.34 7.13 -14.49
N GLY A 309 12.16 7.68 -14.70
CA GLY A 309 11.91 8.88 -15.50
C GLY A 309 11.82 10.18 -14.69
N GLY A 310 12.86 10.63 -14.03
CA GLY A 310 12.85 11.90 -13.31
C GLY A 310 11.83 11.94 -12.18
N ILE A 311 10.95 12.93 -12.15
CA ILE A 311 9.88 13.06 -11.16
C ILE A 311 8.85 11.92 -11.22
N GLN A 312 8.75 11.21 -12.32
CA GLN A 312 7.82 10.09 -12.51
C GLN A 312 8.39 8.76 -11.98
N GLY A 313 8.82 8.74 -10.73
CA GLY A 313 9.30 7.52 -10.05
C GLY A 313 8.16 6.61 -9.57
N PHE A 314 8.55 5.60 -8.79
CA PHE A 314 7.60 4.73 -8.13
C PHE A 314 6.69 5.49 -7.19
N ALA A 315 5.50 4.96 -6.95
CA ALA A 315 4.65 5.46 -5.90
C ALA A 315 4.81 4.61 -4.64
N LEU A 316 5.31 5.21 -3.57
CA LEU A 316 5.49 4.56 -2.29
C LEU A 316 4.13 4.38 -1.61
N THR A 317 3.80 3.16 -1.25
CA THR A 317 2.67 2.81 -0.39
C THR A 317 3.20 2.27 0.92
N THR A 318 2.79 2.85 2.04
CA THR A 318 3.16 2.38 3.38
C THR A 318 1.92 1.91 4.11
N GLY A 319 2.02 0.80 4.80
CA GLY A 319 0.92 0.23 5.56
C GLY A 319 1.31 -0.17 6.97
N GLY A 320 0.34 -0.15 7.87
CA GLY A 320 0.57 -0.50 9.27
C GLY A 320 -0.71 -0.60 10.07
N PHE A 321 -0.52 -0.75 11.36
CA PHE A 321 -1.58 -0.87 12.35
C PHE A 321 -1.59 0.32 13.30
N ILE A 322 -2.80 0.70 13.67
CA ILE A 322 -3.05 1.73 14.68
C ILE A 322 -3.88 1.10 15.79
N PRO A 323 -3.33 0.94 17.02
CA PRO A 323 -4.15 0.76 18.21
C PRO A 323 -5.01 2.01 18.41
N THR A 324 -6.32 1.86 18.57
CA THR A 324 -7.22 2.99 18.48
C THR A 324 -7.56 3.59 19.85
N LYS A 325 -7.51 4.91 20.02
CA LYS A 325 -7.99 5.60 21.23
C LYS A 325 -9.48 5.34 21.47
N PRO A 326 -10.37 5.46 20.47
CA PRO A 326 -11.80 5.21 20.68
C PRO A 326 -12.15 3.78 21.06
N GLY A 327 -11.43 2.79 20.57
CA GLY A 327 -11.65 1.39 20.82
C GLY A 327 -10.75 0.81 21.91
N ALA A 328 -9.49 0.53 21.58
CA ALA A 328 -8.55 -0.16 22.45
C ALA A 328 -8.34 0.52 23.81
N SER A 329 -8.13 1.86 23.79
CA SER A 329 -7.91 2.59 25.05
C SER A 329 -9.14 2.56 25.95
N ASN A 330 -10.35 2.68 25.38
CA ASN A 330 -11.59 2.64 26.16
C ASN A 330 -11.93 1.24 26.70
N ARG A 331 -11.52 0.18 26.01
CA ARG A 331 -11.74 -1.21 26.40
C ARG A 331 -10.59 -1.82 27.21
N GLY A 332 -9.44 -1.14 27.27
CA GLY A 332 -8.24 -1.62 27.95
C GLY A 332 -7.58 -2.80 27.22
N THR A 333 -7.62 -2.79 25.88
CA THR A 333 -7.06 -3.80 24.99
C THR A 333 -5.88 -3.29 24.18
N VAL A 334 -5.20 -2.23 24.65
CA VAL A 334 -4.07 -1.61 23.92
C VAL A 334 -2.93 -2.61 23.76
N ASP A 335 -2.56 -3.33 24.84
CA ASP A 335 -1.45 -4.27 24.82
C ASP A 335 -1.73 -5.40 23.80
N GLU A 336 -2.94 -5.95 23.78
CA GLU A 336 -3.35 -6.99 22.83
C GLU A 336 -3.39 -6.47 21.39
N ALA A 337 -3.76 -5.19 21.17
CA ALA A 337 -3.73 -4.56 19.86
C ALA A 337 -2.30 -4.34 19.38
N VAL A 338 -1.37 -3.97 20.27
CA VAL A 338 0.06 -3.83 19.99
C VAL A 338 0.67 -5.21 19.68
N ASP A 339 0.38 -6.23 20.47
CA ASP A 339 0.85 -7.60 20.21
C ASP A 339 0.42 -8.10 18.83
N TRP A 340 -0.86 -7.85 18.46
CA TRP A 340 -1.33 -8.19 17.10
C TRP A 340 -0.57 -7.44 16.00
N ALA A 341 -0.34 -6.16 16.18
CA ALA A 341 0.44 -5.37 15.22
C ALA A 341 1.90 -5.84 15.16
N HIS A 342 2.52 -6.06 16.31
CA HIS A 342 3.93 -6.45 16.43
C HIS A 342 4.23 -7.85 15.90
N PHE A 343 3.28 -8.78 15.94
CA PHE A 343 3.40 -10.09 15.29
C PHE A 343 3.85 -9.99 13.81
N HIS A 344 3.54 -8.89 13.15
CA HIS A 344 3.93 -8.64 11.76
C HIS A 344 5.40 -8.23 11.60
N HIS A 345 6.16 -8.12 12.68
CA HIS A 345 7.62 -7.98 12.65
C HIS A 345 8.36 -9.31 12.82
N GLY A 346 7.65 -10.43 12.86
CA GLY A 346 8.24 -11.76 12.94
C GLY A 346 8.72 -12.30 11.58
N ALA A 347 9.63 -13.29 11.66
CA ALA A 347 10.24 -13.93 10.49
C ALA A 347 9.23 -14.51 9.50
N TRP A 348 8.22 -15.20 10.03
CA TRP A 348 7.18 -15.82 9.20
C TRP A 348 6.40 -14.81 8.36
N TYR A 349 6.04 -13.66 8.95
CA TYR A 349 5.26 -12.65 8.24
C TYR A 349 6.05 -12.04 7.09
N ALA A 350 7.34 -11.78 7.30
CA ALA A 350 8.21 -11.23 6.26
C ALA A 350 8.19 -12.10 4.99
N LYS A 351 8.30 -13.41 5.14
CA LYS A 351 8.16 -14.36 4.03
C LYS A 351 6.74 -14.38 3.45
N PHE A 352 5.74 -14.46 4.33
CA PHE A 352 4.35 -14.60 3.94
C PHE A 352 3.87 -13.41 3.10
N VAL A 353 4.14 -12.17 3.54
CA VAL A 353 3.67 -10.97 2.81
C VAL A 353 4.33 -10.83 1.46
N GLN A 354 5.62 -11.15 1.35
CA GLN A 354 6.32 -11.16 0.05
C GLN A 354 5.71 -12.18 -0.92
N GLN A 355 5.42 -13.39 -0.46
CA GLN A 355 4.80 -14.42 -1.28
C GLN A 355 3.40 -14.05 -1.76
N GLN A 356 2.61 -13.39 -0.90
CA GLN A 356 1.22 -13.09 -1.20
C GLN A 356 1.05 -11.80 -2.02
N THR A 357 1.89 -10.80 -1.79
CA THR A 357 1.70 -9.45 -2.36
C THR A 357 2.91 -8.90 -3.08
N GLY A 358 4.10 -9.39 -2.77
CA GLY A 358 5.36 -8.76 -3.14
C GLY A 358 5.74 -7.55 -2.28
N TYR A 359 4.99 -7.26 -1.21
CA TYR A 359 5.27 -6.14 -0.34
C TYR A 359 6.45 -6.42 0.57
N SER A 360 7.23 -5.39 0.84
CA SER A 360 8.38 -5.42 1.72
C SER A 360 7.98 -5.19 3.16
N VAL A 361 8.79 -5.67 4.11
CA VAL A 361 8.59 -5.42 5.54
C VAL A 361 9.55 -4.35 6.05
N PRO A 362 9.15 -3.55 7.06
CA PRO A 362 10.00 -2.49 7.61
C PRO A 362 11.34 -3.02 8.13
N HIS A 363 11.33 -4.19 8.74
CA HIS A 363 12.48 -4.81 9.42
C HIS A 363 13.33 -5.70 8.50
N TYR A 364 13.30 -5.46 7.19
CA TYR A 364 14.05 -6.30 6.25
C TYR A 364 15.57 -6.28 6.48
N LYS A 365 16.12 -5.20 7.05
CA LYS A 365 17.55 -5.06 7.35
C LYS A 365 18.02 -6.03 8.44
N ASN A 366 17.11 -6.51 9.31
CA ASN A 366 17.41 -7.58 10.26
C ASN A 366 17.57 -8.92 9.52
N THR A 367 18.71 -9.10 8.86
CA THR A 367 18.99 -10.30 8.05
C THR A 367 19.08 -11.56 8.90
N ASP A 368 19.51 -11.45 10.14
CA ASP A 368 19.58 -12.58 11.09
C ASP A 368 18.18 -13.14 11.37
N LEU A 369 17.13 -12.32 11.27
CA LEU A 369 15.74 -12.74 11.42
C LEU A 369 15.07 -13.02 10.07
N VAL A 370 15.04 -12.04 9.18
CA VAL A 370 14.22 -12.08 7.96
C VAL A 370 14.78 -13.03 6.90
N ARG A 371 16.10 -13.09 6.78
CA ARG A 371 16.78 -13.92 5.79
C ARG A 371 17.08 -15.32 6.32
N ASP A 372 17.84 -15.41 7.40
CA ASP A 372 18.46 -16.67 7.86
C ASP A 372 17.80 -17.23 9.12
N GLY A 373 16.96 -16.47 9.80
CA GLY A 373 16.51 -16.76 11.16
C GLY A 373 15.25 -17.59 11.26
N GLU A 374 14.96 -17.89 12.52
CA GLU A 374 13.75 -18.52 12.97
C GLU A 374 13.38 -17.93 14.33
N ASP A 375 12.13 -17.59 14.52
CA ASP A 375 11.55 -17.15 15.78
C ASP A 375 10.29 -17.97 16.11
N ASP A 376 9.58 -17.60 17.17
CA ASP A 376 8.34 -18.27 17.57
C ASP A 376 7.25 -18.23 16.47
N THR A 377 7.34 -17.25 15.55
CA THR A 377 6.42 -17.17 14.42
C THR A 377 6.77 -18.16 13.30
N GLY A 378 8.01 -18.57 13.18
CA GLY A 378 8.52 -19.53 12.19
C GLY A 378 9.77 -19.06 11.49
N SER A 379 10.13 -19.70 10.37
CA SER A 379 11.35 -19.44 9.63
C SER A 379 11.23 -18.24 8.70
N GLY A 380 12.32 -17.50 8.55
CA GLY A 380 12.50 -16.43 7.57
C GLY A 380 12.45 -16.93 6.12
N MET A 381 12.86 -16.06 5.21
CA MET A 381 12.72 -16.31 3.76
C MET A 381 13.66 -17.37 3.23
N GLY A 382 14.82 -17.51 3.84
CA GLY A 382 15.98 -18.17 3.24
C GLY A 382 16.77 -17.20 2.32
N PRO A 383 18.09 -17.45 2.15
CA PRO A 383 18.97 -16.49 1.49
C PRO A 383 18.55 -16.18 0.04
N GLU A 384 18.25 -17.18 -0.78
CA GLU A 384 17.93 -16.93 -2.19
C GLU A 384 16.62 -16.14 -2.40
N PHE A 385 15.61 -16.38 -1.55
CA PHE A 385 14.37 -15.60 -1.63
C PHE A 385 14.57 -14.16 -1.14
N TYR A 386 15.36 -13.99 -0.08
CA TYR A 386 15.72 -12.68 0.43
C TYR A 386 16.52 -11.87 -0.62
N ASP A 387 17.54 -12.50 -1.22
CA ASP A 387 18.38 -11.88 -2.23
C ASP A 387 17.55 -11.46 -3.46
N TRP A 388 16.56 -12.27 -3.86
CA TRP A 388 15.59 -11.87 -4.89
C TRP A 388 14.72 -10.69 -4.44
N ALA A 389 14.12 -10.76 -3.25
CA ALA A 389 13.11 -9.81 -2.80
C ALA A 389 13.68 -8.41 -2.51
N TYR A 390 14.89 -8.36 -1.94
CA TYR A 390 15.52 -7.14 -1.45
C TYR A 390 16.75 -6.71 -2.23
N GLU A 391 17.61 -7.66 -2.65
CA GLU A 391 18.82 -7.34 -3.41
C GLU A 391 18.60 -7.33 -4.93
N GLY A 392 17.44 -7.81 -5.40
CA GLY A 392 17.09 -7.88 -6.81
C GLY A 392 17.87 -8.96 -7.59
N GLU A 393 18.46 -9.91 -6.88
CA GLU A 393 19.23 -10.99 -7.48
C GLU A 393 18.34 -12.00 -8.22
N ARG A 394 18.95 -12.73 -9.13
CA ARG A 394 18.24 -13.73 -9.92
C ARG A 394 18.01 -15.00 -9.10
N THR A 395 16.78 -15.51 -9.06
CA THR A 395 16.46 -16.81 -8.47
C THR A 395 15.43 -17.59 -9.29
N TYR A 396 15.52 -18.93 -9.28
CA TYR A 396 14.57 -19.79 -9.96
C TYR A 396 14.06 -20.95 -9.10
N ASP A 397 14.88 -21.50 -8.24
CA ASP A 397 14.65 -22.80 -7.59
C ASP A 397 14.33 -22.70 -6.10
N ALA A 398 14.64 -21.57 -5.45
CA ALA A 398 14.50 -21.41 -4.00
C ALA A 398 13.11 -20.92 -3.56
N VAL A 399 12.32 -20.37 -4.49
CA VAL A 399 11.00 -19.81 -4.21
C VAL A 399 9.94 -20.71 -4.80
N ASP A 400 9.25 -21.44 -3.94
CA ASP A 400 8.14 -22.33 -4.32
C ASP A 400 6.83 -21.54 -4.52
N GLU A 401 6.88 -20.48 -5.32
CA GLU A 401 5.74 -19.60 -5.63
C GLU A 401 5.79 -19.19 -7.12
N PRO A 402 5.26 -20.03 -8.01
CA PRO A 402 5.32 -19.79 -9.46
C PRO A 402 4.73 -18.45 -9.93
N ALA A 403 3.77 -17.89 -9.16
CA ALA A 403 3.13 -16.62 -9.49
C ALA A 403 4.08 -15.41 -9.37
N LEU A 404 5.20 -15.54 -8.65
CA LEU A 404 6.22 -14.48 -8.60
C LEU A 404 6.93 -14.32 -9.95
N PHE A 405 6.94 -15.36 -10.77
CA PHE A 405 7.63 -15.41 -12.04
C PHE A 405 6.65 -15.39 -13.22
N GLN A 406 7.16 -15.01 -14.39
CA GLN A 406 6.37 -15.08 -15.62
C GLN A 406 6.03 -16.53 -15.97
N PRO A 407 4.93 -16.78 -16.70
CA PRO A 407 4.60 -18.13 -17.15
C PRO A 407 5.72 -18.75 -17.96
N SER A 408 6.10 -20.00 -17.65
CA SER A 408 7.20 -20.72 -18.28
C SER A 408 7.04 -20.93 -19.80
N LYS A 409 5.80 -20.84 -20.30
CA LYS A 409 5.49 -20.94 -21.74
C LYS A 409 5.74 -19.66 -22.53
N TYR A 410 6.08 -18.55 -21.86
CA TYR A 410 6.35 -17.27 -22.48
C TYR A 410 7.85 -17.18 -22.83
N GLU A 411 8.18 -17.01 -24.10
CA GLU A 411 9.56 -16.85 -24.55
C GLU A 411 10.01 -15.39 -24.42
N TRP A 412 11.15 -15.20 -23.77
CA TRP A 412 11.73 -13.88 -23.49
C TRP A 412 12.94 -13.57 -24.37
N SER A 413 13.03 -12.31 -24.77
CA SER A 413 14.30 -11.71 -25.16
C SER A 413 14.74 -10.75 -24.05
N SER A 414 15.65 -11.16 -23.16
CA SER A 414 16.28 -10.24 -22.21
C SER A 414 17.64 -9.82 -22.74
N GLU A 415 17.92 -8.51 -22.82
CA GLU A 415 19.28 -8.01 -22.98
C GLU A 415 20.02 -8.10 -21.65
N GLU A 416 21.33 -8.40 -21.70
CA GLU A 416 22.18 -8.45 -20.51
C GLU A 416 22.23 -7.10 -19.82
N GLY A 417 21.82 -7.04 -18.53
CA GLY A 417 21.93 -5.85 -17.69
C GLY A 417 20.62 -5.16 -17.32
N GLU A 418 19.51 -5.48 -17.99
CA GLU A 418 18.19 -4.99 -17.59
C GLU A 418 17.56 -5.91 -16.52
N PRO A 419 16.64 -5.40 -15.66
CA PRO A 419 15.85 -6.25 -14.77
C PRO A 419 15.17 -7.33 -15.60
N SER A 420 15.26 -8.58 -15.15
CA SER A 420 14.76 -9.70 -15.93
C SER A 420 13.26 -9.59 -16.10
N SER A 421 12.80 -9.56 -17.35
CA SER A 421 11.38 -9.52 -17.67
C SER A 421 10.66 -10.86 -17.47
N ASP A 422 11.40 -11.93 -17.20
CA ASP A 422 10.88 -13.26 -16.86
C ASP A 422 10.51 -13.43 -15.38
N GLY A 423 10.73 -12.40 -14.56
CA GLY A 423 10.50 -12.43 -13.12
C GLY A 423 11.61 -13.08 -12.31
N SER A 424 12.66 -13.63 -12.96
CA SER A 424 13.80 -14.23 -12.25
C SER A 424 14.60 -13.22 -11.43
N LYS A 425 14.48 -11.94 -11.76
CA LYS A 425 14.87 -10.80 -10.92
C LYS A 425 13.60 -10.09 -10.41
N ARG A 426 13.74 -9.39 -9.31
CA ARG A 426 12.65 -8.58 -8.77
C ARG A 426 12.28 -7.46 -9.72
N ASP A 427 10.98 -7.28 -10.01
CA ASP A 427 10.48 -6.11 -10.74
C ASP A 427 10.93 -4.82 -10.02
N GLY A 428 11.47 -3.87 -10.77
CA GLY A 428 12.00 -2.63 -10.23
C GLY A 428 13.41 -2.70 -9.63
N GLY A 429 14.00 -3.90 -9.54
CA GLY A 429 15.34 -4.10 -8.99
C GLY A 429 15.38 -4.26 -7.47
N SER A 430 16.54 -3.94 -6.86
CA SER A 430 16.73 -4.01 -5.40
C SER A 430 15.82 -3.04 -4.66
N ILE A 431 15.68 -3.26 -3.34
CA ILE A 431 14.93 -2.36 -2.46
C ILE A 431 15.50 -0.95 -2.49
N GLU A 432 16.83 -0.82 -2.49
CA GLU A 432 17.54 0.45 -2.56
C GLU A 432 17.26 1.17 -3.89
N THR A 433 17.36 0.45 -5.02
CA THR A 433 17.04 0.99 -6.34
C THR A 433 15.62 1.53 -6.41
N ARG A 434 14.67 0.81 -5.83
CA ARG A 434 13.25 1.24 -5.79
C ARG A 434 13.06 2.45 -4.88
N THR A 435 13.72 2.46 -3.72
CA THR A 435 13.66 3.58 -2.78
C THR A 435 14.25 4.86 -3.37
N ASP A 436 15.37 4.77 -4.09
CA ASP A 436 16.03 5.92 -4.73
C ASP A 436 15.22 6.52 -5.90
N ARG A 437 14.14 5.86 -6.30
CA ARG A 437 13.31 6.24 -7.45
C ARG A 437 11.84 6.48 -7.07
N VAL A 438 11.54 6.78 -5.82
CA VAL A 438 10.19 7.15 -5.40
C VAL A 438 9.85 8.53 -5.96
N GLY A 439 8.74 8.66 -6.67
CA GLY A 439 8.24 9.94 -7.20
C GLY A 439 7.13 10.53 -6.35
N THR A 440 6.40 9.69 -5.61
CA THR A 440 5.34 10.12 -4.71
C THR A 440 5.12 9.12 -3.59
N TRP A 441 4.56 9.60 -2.47
CA TRP A 441 3.99 8.77 -1.42
C TRP A 441 2.46 8.95 -1.40
N TYR A 442 1.71 7.86 -1.54
CA TYR A 442 0.26 7.95 -1.56
C TYR A 442 -0.31 8.31 -0.18
N THR A 443 -0.84 9.52 -0.08
CA THR A 443 -1.52 10.02 1.10
C THR A 443 -2.68 10.94 0.74
N TRP A 444 -3.59 11.18 1.70
CA TRP A 444 -4.71 12.09 1.51
C TRP A 444 -4.23 13.55 1.59
N PRO A 445 -4.50 14.37 0.56
CA PRO A 445 -4.04 15.77 0.53
C PRO A 445 -4.85 16.69 1.46
N ASP A 446 -4.32 17.89 1.72
CA ASP A 446 -5.03 18.93 2.46
C ASP A 446 -6.31 19.36 1.72
N GLU A 447 -6.28 19.43 0.40
CA GLU A 447 -7.41 19.75 -0.46
C GLU A 447 -8.28 18.52 -0.78
N GLY A 448 -8.39 17.57 0.16
CA GLY A 448 -9.09 16.29 -0.02
C GLY A 448 -10.59 16.45 -0.33
N ASP A 449 -11.24 17.53 0.17
CA ASP A 449 -12.63 17.86 -0.13
C ASP A 449 -12.80 18.18 -1.62
N HIS A 450 -11.93 19.06 -2.12
CA HIS A 450 -11.93 19.46 -3.52
C HIS A 450 -11.60 18.27 -4.43
N LEU A 451 -10.60 17.47 -4.06
CA LEU A 451 -10.27 16.23 -4.77
C LEU A 451 -11.49 15.30 -4.88
N SER A 452 -12.23 15.11 -3.78
CA SER A 452 -13.42 14.25 -3.75
C SER A 452 -14.53 14.75 -4.67
N GLU A 453 -14.79 16.07 -4.67
CA GLU A 453 -15.77 16.72 -5.54
C GLU A 453 -15.40 16.51 -7.01
N ARG A 454 -14.16 16.85 -7.39
CA ARG A 454 -13.66 16.72 -8.76
C ARG A 454 -13.62 15.26 -9.24
N TRP A 455 -13.26 14.34 -8.33
CA TRP A 455 -13.26 12.90 -8.63
C TRP A 455 -14.66 12.36 -8.94
N THR A 456 -15.68 12.94 -8.31
CA THR A 456 -17.08 12.61 -8.65
C THR A 456 -17.44 13.02 -10.06
N ASP A 457 -16.93 14.15 -10.57
CA ASP A 457 -17.11 14.57 -11.96
C ASP A 457 -16.49 13.56 -12.94
N PHE A 458 -15.27 13.06 -12.63
CA PHE A 458 -14.61 12.05 -13.44
C PHE A 458 -15.33 10.69 -13.46
N THR A 459 -15.79 10.21 -12.30
CA THR A 459 -16.39 8.87 -12.20
C THR A 459 -17.88 8.84 -12.50
N GLY A 460 -18.62 9.93 -12.29
CA GLY A 460 -20.07 10.05 -12.44
C GLY A 460 -20.55 10.48 -13.84
N GLY A 461 -19.65 10.91 -14.72
CA GLY A 461 -19.95 11.36 -16.09
C GLY A 461 -20.13 10.25 -17.12
#